data_84da231446c4f60de61004424b68e42b
#
_entry.id   84da231446c4f60de61004424b68e42b
#
_cell.length_a   1.000
_cell.length_b   1.000
_cell.length_c   1.000
_cell.angle_alpha   90.00
_cell.angle_beta   90.00
_cell.angle_gamma   90.00
#
_symmetry.space_group_name_H-M   'P 1'
#
loop_
_entity.id
_entity.type
_entity.pdbx_description
1 polymer ?
#
loop_
_entity_poly.entity_id
_entity_poly.type
_entity_poly.pdbx_seq_one_letter_code
_entity_poly.pdbx_strand_id
1 'polypeptide(L)'
;MPESPEQLRARLRAEIAAIEKGIPKPSRAPDLPHVREEREDRRPSRASRSLSASAAGGQPSRHDAGEVDEDVRLSDPDAAFRKIERLCLVRERASEQLRQRLAREGFEAEAVEAALDRALACGLVDDGRFADVLVRSRLAQGRGRRGIAAELENLGIDTDGVEALAAADDDAGEVDRALALLDRKPPRAKNRRDAAYRRLAQKGFSASVSSTAARLWCEANPVEG
;
A
#
# COMPACT_ATOMS: atom_id res chain seq x y z
N MET A 1 -36.70 20.92 20.43
CA MET A 1 -36.73 19.47 20.63
C MET A 1 -35.64 18.85 19.78
N PRO A 2 -34.67 18.14 20.36
CA PRO A 2 -33.66 17.45 19.55
C PRO A 2 -34.32 16.32 18.75
N GLU A 3 -33.89 16.16 17.49
CA GLU A 3 -34.36 15.08 16.63
C GLU A 3 -34.01 13.71 17.24
N SER A 4 -34.92 12.76 17.16
CA SER A 4 -34.62 11.40 17.65
C SER A 4 -33.58 10.69 16.76
N PRO A 5 -32.80 9.75 17.34
CA PRO A 5 -31.80 9.00 16.56
C PRO A 5 -32.37 8.28 15.33
N GLU A 6 -33.66 7.93 15.37
CA GLU A 6 -34.34 7.29 14.23
C GLU A 6 -34.68 8.28 13.12
N GLN A 7 -35.08 9.50 13.48
CA GLN A 7 -35.35 10.57 12.52
C GLN A 7 -34.05 11.00 11.81
N LEU A 8 -32.93 11.10 12.56
CA LEU A 8 -31.62 11.41 11.98
C LEU A 8 -31.18 10.33 10.98
N ARG A 9 -31.36 9.04 11.32
CA ARG A 9 -31.03 7.92 10.42
C ARG A 9 -31.92 7.90 9.17
N ALA A 10 -33.21 8.24 9.30
CA ALA A 10 -34.12 8.32 8.16
C ALA A 10 -33.73 9.46 7.22
N ARG A 11 -33.34 10.62 7.76
CA ARG A 11 -32.88 11.76 7.00
C ARG A 11 -31.59 11.46 6.24
N LEU A 12 -30.58 10.87 6.91
CA LEU A 12 -29.33 10.49 6.27
C LEU A 12 -29.53 9.46 5.12
N ARG A 13 -30.43 8.49 5.29
CA ARG A 13 -30.77 7.57 4.22
C ARG A 13 -31.43 8.25 3.03
N ALA A 14 -32.28 9.25 3.27
CA ALA A 14 -32.90 10.01 2.20
C ALA A 14 -31.89 10.89 1.45
N GLU A 15 -30.93 11.50 2.16
CA GLU A 15 -29.85 12.26 1.53
C GLU A 15 -28.92 11.38 0.69
N ILE A 16 -28.53 10.21 1.19
CA ILE A 16 -27.72 9.23 0.43
C ILE A 16 -28.46 8.78 -0.84
N ALA A 17 -29.75 8.46 -0.75
CA ALA A 17 -30.56 8.06 -1.90
C ALA A 17 -30.75 9.20 -2.92
N ALA A 18 -30.76 10.46 -2.47
CA ALA A 18 -30.83 11.61 -3.37
C ALA A 18 -29.50 11.81 -4.13
N ILE A 19 -28.35 11.61 -3.47
CA ILE A 19 -27.02 11.66 -4.08
C ILE A 19 -26.85 10.53 -5.10
N GLU A 20 -27.26 9.31 -4.77
CA GLU A 20 -27.19 8.15 -5.69
C GLU A 20 -28.04 8.34 -6.95
N LYS A 21 -29.18 9.01 -6.84
CA LYS A 21 -30.02 9.36 -8.00
C LYS A 21 -29.46 10.49 -8.86
N GLY A 22 -28.61 11.33 -8.30
CA GLY A 22 -27.99 12.47 -8.98
C GLY A 22 -26.63 12.17 -9.65
N ILE A 23 -26.04 11.00 -9.40
CA ILE A 23 -24.78 10.62 -10.04
C ILE A 23 -25.10 10.01 -11.41
N PRO A 24 -24.69 10.65 -12.53
CA PRO A 24 -24.83 10.02 -13.85
C PRO A 24 -24.00 8.75 -13.88
N LYS A 25 -24.61 7.61 -14.23
CA LYS A 25 -23.89 6.34 -14.43
C LYS A 25 -22.70 6.61 -15.36
N PRO A 26 -21.47 6.17 -15.01
CA PRO A 26 -20.35 6.32 -15.91
C PRO A 26 -20.69 5.64 -17.24
N SER A 27 -20.74 6.43 -18.29
CA SER A 27 -20.86 5.96 -19.66
C SER A 27 -19.72 4.98 -19.92
N ARG A 28 -20.06 3.80 -20.45
CA ARG A 28 -19.14 2.76 -20.87
C ARG A 28 -17.94 3.39 -21.58
N ALA A 29 -16.74 3.13 -21.03
CA ALA A 29 -15.49 3.62 -21.60
C ALA A 29 -15.41 3.21 -23.09
N PRO A 30 -14.95 4.10 -23.99
CA PRO A 30 -14.72 3.71 -25.37
C PRO A 30 -13.63 2.64 -25.44
N ASP A 31 -13.88 1.60 -26.21
CA ASP A 31 -12.92 0.55 -26.55
C ASP A 31 -11.64 1.18 -27.09
N LEU A 32 -10.56 1.09 -26.34
CA LEU A 32 -9.22 1.42 -26.84
C LEU A 32 -8.78 0.27 -27.76
N PRO A 33 -8.28 0.58 -28.97
CA PRO A 33 -7.81 -0.46 -29.88
C PRO A 33 -6.61 -1.18 -29.30
N HIS A 34 -6.66 -2.51 -29.29
CA HIS A 34 -5.56 -3.39 -28.97
C HIS A 34 -4.37 -3.10 -29.87
N VAL A 35 -3.33 -2.49 -29.33
CA VAL A 35 -2.03 -2.45 -30.00
C VAL A 35 -1.43 -3.85 -29.87
N ARG A 36 -1.40 -4.50 -31.03
CA ARG A 36 -0.74 -5.79 -31.22
C ARG A 36 0.75 -5.55 -31.14
N GLU A 37 1.41 -6.05 -30.11
CA GLU A 37 2.87 -6.13 -30.04
C GLU A 37 3.36 -7.17 -31.06
N GLU A 38 3.80 -6.69 -32.20
CA GLU A 38 4.62 -7.48 -33.12
C GLU A 38 6.05 -7.55 -32.58
N ARG A 39 6.41 -8.73 -32.09
CA ARG A 39 7.79 -9.07 -31.78
C ARG A 39 8.58 -9.22 -33.09
N GLU A 40 9.36 -8.22 -33.44
CA GLU A 40 10.42 -8.39 -34.43
C GLU A 40 11.72 -8.78 -33.74
N ASP A 41 12.05 -10.04 -33.92
CA ASP A 41 13.37 -10.63 -33.74
C ASP A 41 14.34 -10.03 -34.78
N ARG A 42 15.26 -9.17 -34.36
CA ARG A 42 16.43 -8.82 -35.19
C ARG A 42 17.72 -8.84 -34.36
N ARG A 43 18.45 -9.93 -34.50
CA ARG A 43 19.87 -10.04 -34.15
C ARG A 43 20.69 -9.08 -35.03
N PRO A 44 21.69 -8.36 -34.51
CA PRO A 44 22.59 -7.58 -35.33
C PRO A 44 23.72 -8.49 -35.87
N SER A 45 23.84 -8.49 -37.18
CA SER A 45 24.96 -9.03 -37.94
C SER A 45 26.17 -8.10 -37.83
N ARG A 46 27.29 -8.76 -37.60
CA ARG A 46 28.65 -8.25 -37.50
C ARG A 46 29.19 -7.93 -38.88
N ALA A 47 29.63 -6.72 -39.19
CA ALA A 47 30.59 -6.45 -40.24
C ALA A 47 31.44 -5.22 -39.99
N SER A 48 32.70 -5.41 -40.09
CA SER A 48 33.91 -4.63 -39.90
C SER A 48 34.14 -3.51 -40.91
N ARG A 49 35.05 -2.65 -40.52
CA ARG A 49 36.07 -1.84 -41.24
C ARG A 49 35.83 -0.35 -41.19
N SER A 50 36.70 0.39 -40.68
CA SER A 50 38.14 0.71 -40.71
C SER A 50 38.38 2.14 -41.24
N LEU A 51 39.21 2.89 -40.46
CA LEU A 51 40.14 3.96 -40.86
C LEU A 51 39.52 5.30 -41.34
N SER A 52 39.82 6.46 -40.80
CA SER A 52 41.08 7.10 -40.48
C SER A 52 40.86 8.56 -40.11
N ALA A 53 41.70 9.05 -39.20
CA ALA A 53 42.40 10.34 -39.18
C ALA A 53 41.69 11.64 -38.79
N SER A 54 42.11 12.12 -37.61
CA SER A 54 42.63 13.47 -37.31
C SER A 54 41.78 14.69 -37.61
N ALA A 55 41.32 15.31 -36.49
CA ALA A 55 41.56 16.75 -36.25
C ALA A 55 41.22 17.11 -34.80
N ALA A 56 42.14 17.76 -34.12
CA ALA A 56 42.04 18.25 -32.77
C ALA A 56 40.97 19.34 -32.68
N GLY A 57 40.10 19.18 -31.71
CA GLY A 57 39.13 20.15 -31.27
C GLY A 57 38.48 19.65 -30.00
N GLY A 58 39.09 20.01 -28.84
CA GLY A 58 38.52 19.68 -27.55
C GLY A 58 37.15 20.31 -27.35
N GLN A 59 36.10 19.53 -27.51
CA GLN A 59 34.80 19.86 -26.96
C GLN A 59 34.76 19.22 -25.57
N PRO A 60 34.35 19.93 -24.53
CA PRO A 60 34.09 19.33 -23.21
C PRO A 60 33.01 18.28 -23.37
N SER A 61 33.30 17.08 -22.91
CA SER A 61 32.43 15.90 -22.96
C SER A 61 31.07 16.26 -22.33
N ARG A 62 30.01 16.17 -23.13
CA ARG A 62 28.61 16.37 -22.69
C ARG A 62 28.17 15.42 -21.60
N HIS A 63 28.98 14.45 -21.19
CA HIS A 63 28.72 13.53 -20.10
C HIS A 63 28.99 14.13 -18.74
N ASP A 64 29.95 15.05 -18.61
CA ASP A 64 30.36 15.61 -17.33
C ASP A 64 29.37 16.65 -16.78
N ALA A 65 28.68 17.38 -17.67
CA ALA A 65 27.68 18.37 -17.25
C ALA A 65 26.35 17.73 -16.78
N GLY A 66 26.03 16.52 -17.21
CA GLY A 66 24.83 15.78 -16.80
C GLY A 66 24.98 15.12 -15.43
N GLU A 67 26.14 14.59 -15.12
CA GLU A 67 26.44 13.94 -13.85
C GLU A 67 26.52 14.95 -12.68
N VAL A 68 27.15 16.10 -12.89
CA VAL A 68 27.23 17.18 -11.89
C VAL A 68 25.85 17.77 -11.57
N ASP A 69 24.96 17.88 -12.57
CA ASP A 69 23.60 18.40 -12.36
C ASP A 69 22.70 17.38 -11.66
N GLU A 70 22.93 16.10 -11.87
CA GLU A 70 22.24 15.00 -11.19
C GLU A 70 22.67 14.86 -9.73
N ASP A 71 23.97 14.91 -9.43
CA ASP A 71 24.52 14.89 -8.08
C ASP A 71 24.04 16.09 -7.26
N VAL A 72 24.08 17.30 -7.83
CA VAL A 72 23.55 18.50 -7.17
C VAL A 72 22.04 18.39 -6.89
N ARG A 73 21.29 17.74 -7.76
CA ARG A 73 19.86 17.49 -7.55
C ARG A 73 19.59 16.46 -6.48
N LEU A 74 20.42 15.44 -6.35
CA LEU A 74 20.26 14.36 -5.37
C LEU A 74 20.64 14.80 -3.95
N SER A 75 21.47 15.83 -3.81
CA SER A 75 21.82 16.48 -2.53
C SER A 75 20.89 17.66 -2.17
N ASP A 76 19.94 18.05 -3.06
CA ASP A 76 19.02 19.17 -2.84
C ASP A 76 17.78 18.75 -2.02
N PRO A 77 17.60 19.22 -0.76
CA PRO A 77 16.43 18.95 0.05
C PRO A 77 15.10 19.43 -0.60
N ASP A 78 15.15 20.51 -1.39
CA ASP A 78 13.96 21.00 -2.10
C ASP A 78 13.55 20.06 -3.23
N ALA A 79 14.51 19.45 -3.92
CA ALA A 79 14.22 18.43 -4.92
C ALA A 79 13.59 17.17 -4.29
N ALA A 80 14.13 16.74 -3.14
CA ALA A 80 13.58 15.63 -2.35
C ALA A 80 12.15 15.97 -1.86
N PHE A 81 11.92 17.17 -1.34
CA PHE A 81 10.59 17.61 -0.88
C PHE A 81 9.58 17.66 -2.02
N ARG A 82 9.91 18.24 -3.17
CA ARG A 82 9.03 18.20 -4.37
C ARG A 82 8.71 16.77 -4.82
N LYS A 83 9.60 15.82 -4.59
CA LYS A 83 9.32 14.41 -4.86
C LYS A 83 8.33 13.83 -3.85
N ILE A 84 8.48 14.14 -2.56
CA ILE A 84 7.53 13.76 -1.50
C ILE A 84 6.14 14.30 -1.84
N GLU A 85 6.01 15.58 -2.18
CA GLU A 85 4.73 16.19 -2.56
C GLU A 85 4.03 15.38 -3.67
N ARG A 86 4.74 15.07 -4.75
CA ARG A 86 4.19 14.27 -5.86
C ARG A 86 3.77 12.87 -5.46
N LEU A 87 4.49 12.24 -4.55
CA LEU A 87 4.17 10.90 -4.06
C LEU A 87 2.93 10.92 -3.14
N CYS A 88 2.79 11.95 -2.31
CA CYS A 88 1.66 12.11 -1.38
C CYS A 88 0.37 12.55 -2.08
N LEU A 89 0.45 13.25 -3.22
CA LEU A 89 -0.73 13.58 -4.04
C LEU A 89 -1.49 12.34 -4.52
N VAL A 90 -0.83 11.21 -4.68
CA VAL A 90 -1.46 9.97 -5.18
C VAL A 90 -2.11 9.18 -4.03
N ARG A 91 -1.46 9.11 -2.88
CA ARG A 91 -1.95 8.41 -1.69
C ARG A 91 -1.11 8.77 -0.47
N GLU A 92 -1.71 8.60 0.71
CA GLU A 92 -0.99 8.64 1.99
C GLU A 92 0.19 7.65 2.01
N ARG A 93 1.29 8.08 2.61
CA ARG A 93 2.51 7.27 2.76
C ARG A 93 3.13 7.50 4.12
N ALA A 94 3.70 6.44 4.69
CA ALA A 94 4.52 6.56 5.89
C ALA A 94 5.86 7.24 5.59
N SER A 95 6.41 7.96 6.57
CA SER A 95 7.72 8.60 6.50
C SER A 95 8.82 7.62 6.09
N GLU A 96 8.84 6.41 6.67
CA GLU A 96 9.79 5.36 6.33
C GLU A 96 9.67 4.86 4.88
N GLN A 97 8.45 4.76 4.34
CA GLN A 97 8.26 4.40 2.92
C GLN A 97 8.84 5.46 1.98
N LEU A 98 8.71 6.73 2.35
CA LEU A 98 9.27 7.86 1.60
C LEU A 98 10.79 7.87 1.69
N ARG A 99 11.35 7.68 2.89
CA ARG A 99 12.80 7.55 3.13
C ARG A 99 13.41 6.49 2.25
N GLN A 100 12.89 5.27 2.31
CA GLN A 100 13.35 4.15 1.49
C GLN A 100 13.18 4.39 -0.02
N ARG A 101 12.13 5.09 -0.40
CA ARG A 101 11.89 5.40 -1.80
C ARG A 101 12.88 6.40 -2.35
N LEU A 102 13.14 7.49 -1.62
CA LEU A 102 14.10 8.52 -2.00
C LEU A 102 15.53 7.97 -2.01
N ALA A 103 15.90 7.18 -1.00
CA ALA A 103 17.21 6.52 -0.96
C ALA A 103 17.43 5.60 -2.18
N ARG A 104 16.40 4.85 -2.60
CA ARG A 104 16.47 4.01 -3.82
C ARG A 104 16.57 4.82 -5.11
N GLU A 105 16.11 6.06 -5.11
CA GLU A 105 16.24 6.99 -6.22
C GLU A 105 17.58 7.77 -6.19
N GLY A 106 18.45 7.47 -5.21
CA GLY A 106 19.80 8.01 -5.12
C GLY A 106 19.91 9.33 -4.33
N PHE A 107 18.84 9.85 -3.72
CA PHE A 107 18.93 11.05 -2.89
C PHE A 107 19.83 10.80 -1.68
N GLU A 108 20.65 11.80 -1.35
CA GLU A 108 21.52 11.77 -0.17
C GLU A 108 20.70 11.76 1.13
N ALA A 109 21.18 11.03 2.13
CA ALA A 109 20.47 10.83 3.39
C ALA A 109 20.12 12.16 4.07
N GLU A 110 21.03 13.14 4.06
CA GLU A 110 20.83 14.45 4.66
C GLU A 110 19.70 15.23 3.96
N ALA A 111 19.66 15.20 2.64
CA ALA A 111 18.59 15.82 1.85
C ALA A 111 17.24 15.15 2.10
N VAL A 112 17.22 13.81 2.24
CA VAL A 112 16.02 13.04 2.55
C VAL A 112 15.46 13.38 3.91
N GLU A 113 16.30 13.41 4.96
CA GLU A 113 15.84 13.73 6.33
C GLU A 113 15.33 15.17 6.41
N ALA A 114 16.07 16.15 5.87
CA ALA A 114 15.60 17.54 5.85
C ALA A 114 14.25 17.72 5.13
N ALA A 115 14.06 16.99 4.03
CA ALA A 115 12.79 17.01 3.29
C ALA A 115 11.65 16.33 4.07
N LEU A 116 11.92 15.21 4.77
CA LEU A 116 10.95 14.50 5.59
C LEU A 116 10.54 15.33 6.82
N ASP A 117 11.50 15.93 7.52
CA ASP A 117 11.22 16.81 8.65
C ASP A 117 10.29 17.95 8.27
N ARG A 118 10.55 18.58 7.12
CA ARG A 118 9.68 19.62 6.58
C ARG A 118 8.28 19.08 6.22
N ALA A 119 8.19 17.89 5.62
CA ALA A 119 6.93 17.28 5.24
C ALA A 119 6.07 16.89 6.46
N LEU A 120 6.71 16.40 7.53
CA LEU A 120 6.07 16.13 8.82
C LEU A 120 5.60 17.44 9.49
N ALA A 121 6.47 18.44 9.56
CA ALA A 121 6.18 19.73 10.19
C ALA A 121 5.01 20.47 9.52
N CYS A 122 4.83 20.36 8.20
CA CYS A 122 3.70 20.96 7.49
C CYS A 122 2.47 20.05 7.36
N GLY A 123 2.49 18.85 7.96
CA GLY A 123 1.37 17.89 7.94
C GLY A 123 1.11 17.24 6.57
N LEU A 124 2.03 17.39 5.61
CA LEU A 124 1.96 16.71 4.33
C LEU A 124 2.11 15.18 4.50
N VAL A 125 2.99 14.79 5.42
CA VAL A 125 3.18 13.42 5.90
C VAL A 125 2.69 13.35 7.34
N ASP A 126 1.94 12.30 7.67
CA ASP A 126 1.40 12.05 9.00
C ASP A 126 1.33 10.55 9.22
N ASP A 127 2.24 10.01 10.00
CA ASP A 127 2.34 8.58 10.25
C ASP A 127 1.16 8.03 11.06
N GLY A 128 0.54 8.86 11.93
CA GLY A 128 -0.66 8.49 12.67
C GLY A 128 -1.88 8.34 11.74
N ARG A 129 -2.11 9.34 10.88
CA ARG A 129 -3.17 9.29 9.87
C ARG A 129 -2.96 8.13 8.89
N PHE A 130 -1.72 7.90 8.45
CA PHE A 130 -1.36 6.75 7.61
C PHE A 130 -1.67 5.43 8.32
N ALA A 131 -1.29 5.29 9.61
CA ALA A 131 -1.52 4.09 10.39
C ALA A 131 -3.01 3.76 10.50
N ASP A 132 -3.85 4.74 10.81
CA ASP A 132 -5.30 4.56 10.89
C ASP A 132 -5.91 4.08 9.58
N VAL A 133 -5.51 4.67 8.45
CA VAL A 133 -5.97 4.25 7.11
C VAL A 133 -5.50 2.83 6.80
N LEU A 134 -4.24 2.50 7.13
CA LEU A 134 -3.67 1.17 6.93
C LEU A 134 -4.45 0.13 7.74
N VAL A 135 -4.66 0.36 9.03
CA VAL A 135 -5.38 -0.57 9.92
C VAL A 135 -6.77 -0.86 9.38
N ARG A 136 -7.57 0.18 9.10
CA ARG A 136 -8.94 0.01 8.55
C ARG A 136 -8.92 -0.78 7.24
N SER A 137 -8.00 -0.49 6.35
CA SER A 137 -7.84 -1.20 5.08
C SER A 137 -7.48 -2.67 5.28
N ARG A 138 -6.56 -2.98 6.20
CA ARG A 138 -6.12 -4.35 6.49
C ARG A 138 -7.20 -5.18 7.18
N LEU A 139 -7.94 -4.59 8.11
CA LEU A 139 -9.09 -5.22 8.75
C LEU A 139 -10.16 -5.59 7.72
N ALA A 140 -10.50 -4.66 6.81
CA ALA A 140 -11.43 -4.92 5.71
C ALA A 140 -10.97 -6.04 4.76
N GLN A 141 -9.65 -6.24 4.61
CA GLN A 141 -9.04 -7.34 3.85
C GLN A 141 -9.00 -8.68 4.63
N GLY A 142 -9.49 -8.71 5.86
CA GLY A 142 -9.48 -9.90 6.71
C GLY A 142 -8.10 -10.26 7.24
N ARG A 143 -7.25 -9.25 7.54
CA ARG A 143 -5.98 -9.45 8.23
C ARG A 143 -6.21 -9.48 9.73
N GLY A 144 -5.42 -10.29 10.44
CA GLY A 144 -5.39 -10.32 11.90
C GLY A 144 -4.62 -9.13 12.47
N ARG A 145 -5.01 -8.70 13.67
CA ARG A 145 -4.43 -7.56 14.39
C ARG A 145 -2.91 -7.68 14.56
N ARG A 146 -2.41 -8.85 14.95
CA ARG A 146 -0.97 -9.10 15.13
C ARG A 146 -0.18 -8.84 13.84
N GLY A 147 -0.72 -9.25 12.69
CA GLY A 147 -0.06 -9.03 11.40
C GLY A 147 -0.08 -7.57 10.97
N ILE A 148 -1.11 -6.82 11.38
CA ILE A 148 -1.21 -5.37 11.13
C ILE A 148 -0.22 -4.63 12.02
N ALA A 149 -0.13 -4.99 13.31
CA ALA A 149 0.84 -4.41 14.24
C ALA A 149 2.27 -4.59 13.72
N ALA A 150 2.64 -5.81 13.34
CA ALA A 150 3.96 -6.08 12.76
C ALA A 150 4.23 -5.30 11.47
N GLU A 151 3.21 -5.02 10.64
CA GLU A 151 3.35 -4.17 9.45
C GLU A 151 3.63 -2.71 9.81
N LEU A 152 2.98 -2.18 10.87
CA LEU A 152 3.24 -0.83 11.39
C LEU A 152 4.62 -0.71 12.04
N GLU A 153 5.01 -1.68 12.87
CA GLU A 153 6.34 -1.75 13.49
C GLU A 153 7.46 -1.75 12.45
N ASN A 154 7.29 -2.49 11.34
CA ASN A 154 8.24 -2.50 10.23
C ASN A 154 8.35 -1.15 9.50
N LEU A 155 7.38 -0.26 9.70
CA LEU A 155 7.39 1.12 9.20
C LEU A 155 7.87 2.12 10.26
N GLY A 156 8.35 1.63 11.42
CA GLY A 156 8.79 2.46 12.52
C GLY A 156 7.66 3.21 13.24
N ILE A 157 6.41 2.78 13.04
CA ILE A 157 5.24 3.39 13.66
C ILE A 157 4.92 2.66 14.95
N ASP A 158 4.88 3.42 16.06
CA ASP A 158 4.45 2.89 17.36
C ASP A 158 2.96 2.53 17.32
N THR A 159 2.67 1.29 17.69
CA THR A 159 1.31 0.75 17.67
C THR A 159 0.46 1.19 18.86
N ASP A 160 1.06 1.62 19.96
CA ASP A 160 0.34 2.00 21.19
C ASP A 160 -0.51 3.26 21.01
N GLY A 161 -0.13 4.14 20.06
CA GLY A 161 -0.86 5.36 19.74
C GLY A 161 -1.89 5.23 18.60
N VAL A 162 -2.05 4.04 18.00
CA VAL A 162 -2.93 3.86 16.84
C VAL A 162 -4.36 3.51 17.28
N GLU A 163 -5.25 4.51 17.28
CA GLU A 163 -6.63 4.37 17.75
C GLU A 163 -7.42 3.27 17.02
N ALA A 164 -7.27 3.17 15.70
CA ALA A 164 -7.94 2.15 14.90
C ALA A 164 -7.49 0.72 15.26
N LEU A 165 -6.24 0.54 15.69
CA LEU A 165 -5.72 -0.76 16.14
C LEU A 165 -6.20 -1.08 17.56
N ALA A 166 -6.27 -0.09 18.45
CA ALA A 166 -6.82 -0.25 19.79
C ALA A 166 -8.32 -0.56 19.74
N ALA A 167 -9.09 0.11 18.87
CA ALA A 167 -10.50 -0.18 18.67
C ALA A 167 -10.78 -1.58 18.11
N ALA A 168 -9.79 -2.23 17.48
CA ALA A 168 -9.88 -3.59 16.98
C ALA A 168 -9.45 -4.66 18.00
N ASP A 169 -9.15 -4.26 19.25
CA ASP A 169 -8.65 -5.13 20.33
C ASP A 169 -9.79 -5.89 21.03
N ASP A 170 -10.76 -6.36 20.27
CA ASP A 170 -11.82 -7.26 20.73
C ASP A 170 -11.55 -8.67 20.19
N ASP A 171 -11.18 -9.58 21.08
CA ASP A 171 -10.89 -10.98 20.74
C ASP A 171 -12.11 -11.68 20.11
N ALA A 172 -13.32 -11.37 20.53
CA ALA A 172 -14.54 -11.94 19.95
C ALA A 172 -14.73 -11.48 18.51
N GLY A 173 -14.62 -10.19 18.24
CA GLY A 173 -14.69 -9.65 16.88
C GLY A 173 -13.51 -10.11 16.01
N GLU A 174 -12.33 -10.39 16.58
CA GLU A 174 -11.23 -10.98 15.82
C GLU A 174 -11.49 -12.43 15.43
N VAL A 175 -12.10 -13.23 16.31
CA VAL A 175 -12.54 -14.60 16.02
C VAL A 175 -13.60 -14.60 14.90
N ASP A 176 -14.58 -13.69 14.97
CA ASP A 176 -15.61 -13.57 13.91
C ASP A 176 -15.00 -13.23 12.56
N ARG A 177 -14.04 -12.32 12.50
CA ARG A 177 -13.30 -12.00 11.27
C ARG A 177 -12.52 -13.20 10.74
N ALA A 178 -11.92 -13.99 11.64
CA ALA A 178 -11.21 -15.21 11.27
C ALA A 178 -12.15 -16.28 10.69
N LEU A 179 -13.33 -16.47 11.29
CA LEU A 179 -14.37 -17.38 10.79
C LEU A 179 -14.85 -16.95 9.41
N ALA A 180 -15.20 -15.68 9.23
CA ALA A 180 -15.61 -15.12 7.93
C ALA A 180 -14.55 -15.31 6.83
N LEU A 181 -13.24 -15.26 7.19
CA LEU A 181 -12.16 -15.55 6.25
C LEU A 181 -12.14 -17.02 5.84
N LEU A 182 -12.35 -17.96 6.79
CA LEU A 182 -12.40 -19.40 6.53
C LEU A 182 -13.60 -19.78 5.68
N ASP A 183 -14.76 -19.18 5.95
CA ASP A 183 -16.00 -19.41 5.16
C ASP A 183 -15.84 -18.95 3.72
N ARG A 184 -15.22 -17.79 3.50
CA ARG A 184 -14.96 -17.26 2.14
C ARG A 184 -13.99 -18.15 1.35
N LYS A 185 -13.02 -18.76 2.02
CA LYS A 185 -11.99 -19.62 1.42
C LYS A 185 -11.74 -20.85 2.29
N PRO A 186 -12.60 -21.88 2.22
CA PRO A 186 -12.46 -23.09 3.02
C PRO A 186 -11.13 -23.81 2.76
N PRO A 187 -10.44 -24.30 3.80
CA PRO A 187 -9.27 -25.14 3.63
C PRO A 187 -9.65 -26.51 3.08
N ARG A 188 -8.93 -26.96 2.03
CA ARG A 188 -9.18 -28.23 1.31
C ARG A 188 -8.11 -29.29 1.63
N ALA A 189 -7.65 -29.39 2.85
CA ALA A 189 -6.62 -30.36 3.26
C ALA A 189 -7.25 -31.52 4.05
N LYS A 190 -6.56 -32.67 4.07
CA LYS A 190 -6.97 -33.85 4.89
C LYS A 190 -7.11 -33.46 6.38
N ASN A 191 -6.15 -32.73 6.91
CA ASN A 191 -6.25 -32.12 8.24
C ASN A 191 -6.76 -30.68 8.10
N ARG A 192 -8.07 -30.50 8.13
CA ARG A 192 -8.75 -29.21 7.93
C ARG A 192 -8.44 -28.21 9.03
N ARG A 193 -8.35 -28.69 10.30
CA ARG A 193 -8.08 -27.83 11.45
C ARG A 193 -6.69 -27.21 11.38
N ASP A 194 -5.66 -27.99 11.06
CA ASP A 194 -4.31 -27.49 10.93
C ASP A 194 -4.17 -26.56 9.72
N ALA A 195 -4.88 -26.84 8.64
CA ALA A 195 -4.87 -26.00 7.46
C ALA A 195 -5.56 -24.66 7.73
N ALA A 196 -6.68 -24.67 8.49
CA ALA A 196 -7.35 -23.46 8.94
C ALA A 196 -6.44 -22.62 9.82
N TYR A 197 -5.84 -23.23 10.85
CA TYR A 197 -4.90 -22.58 11.75
C TYR A 197 -3.74 -21.93 10.98
N ARG A 198 -3.05 -22.67 10.11
CA ARG A 198 -1.92 -22.15 9.34
C ARG A 198 -2.34 -20.97 8.43
N ARG A 199 -3.51 -21.05 7.83
CA ARG A 199 -4.06 -19.95 7.01
C ARG A 199 -4.28 -18.70 7.83
N LEU A 200 -4.87 -18.81 9.01
CA LEU A 200 -5.12 -17.69 9.91
C LEU A 200 -3.81 -17.08 10.41
N ALA A 201 -2.86 -17.92 10.85
CA ALA A 201 -1.54 -17.48 11.28
C ALA A 201 -0.80 -16.71 10.16
N GLN A 202 -0.86 -17.18 8.89
CA GLN A 202 -0.30 -16.48 7.73
C GLN A 202 -1.02 -15.15 7.44
N LYS A 203 -2.26 -15.00 7.86
CA LYS A 203 -3.03 -13.76 7.75
C LYS A 203 -2.78 -12.79 8.91
N GLY A 204 -1.95 -13.19 9.87
CA GLY A 204 -1.53 -12.37 10.99
C GLY A 204 -2.46 -12.40 12.19
N PHE A 205 -3.33 -13.42 12.29
CA PHE A 205 -4.10 -13.66 13.50
C PHE A 205 -3.20 -14.23 14.61
N SER A 206 -3.53 -13.94 15.87
CA SER A 206 -2.81 -14.51 17.03
C SER A 206 -2.98 -16.04 17.08
N ALA A 207 -2.11 -16.72 17.83
CA ALA A 207 -2.18 -18.16 17.98
C ALA A 207 -3.48 -18.60 18.70
N SER A 208 -3.94 -17.82 19.69
CA SER A 208 -5.18 -18.05 20.43
C SER A 208 -6.40 -17.95 19.51
N VAL A 209 -6.53 -16.84 18.79
CA VAL A 209 -7.61 -16.60 17.81
C VAL A 209 -7.58 -17.63 16.70
N SER A 210 -6.41 -17.94 16.14
CA SER A 210 -6.27 -18.95 15.08
C SER A 210 -6.70 -20.35 15.53
N SER A 211 -6.34 -20.74 16.78
CA SER A 211 -6.73 -22.04 17.35
C SER A 211 -8.23 -22.12 17.60
N THR A 212 -8.80 -21.07 18.22
CA THR A 212 -10.22 -20.99 18.54
C THR A 212 -11.08 -21.00 17.28
N ALA A 213 -10.76 -20.12 16.32
CA ALA A 213 -11.51 -20.03 15.06
C ALA A 213 -11.38 -21.31 14.23
N ALA A 214 -10.19 -21.94 14.16
CA ALA A 214 -10.02 -23.20 13.44
C ALA A 214 -10.85 -24.33 14.05
N ARG A 215 -10.96 -24.40 15.38
CA ARG A 215 -11.79 -25.37 16.08
C ARG A 215 -13.27 -25.13 15.78
N LEU A 216 -13.76 -23.93 16.05
CA LEU A 216 -15.16 -23.56 15.84
C LEU A 216 -15.59 -23.77 14.39
N TRP A 217 -14.74 -23.38 13.44
CA TRP A 217 -15.03 -23.56 12.03
C TRP A 217 -15.16 -25.05 11.64
N CYS A 218 -14.30 -25.94 12.17
CA CYS A 218 -14.39 -27.38 11.92
C CYS A 218 -15.63 -28.01 12.57
N GLU A 219 -16.02 -27.54 13.76
CA GLU A 219 -17.25 -27.99 14.44
C GLU A 219 -18.52 -27.62 13.65
N ALA A 220 -18.52 -26.39 13.09
CA ALA A 220 -19.64 -25.91 12.26
C ALA A 220 -19.69 -26.54 10.86
N ASN A 221 -18.57 -27.10 10.38
CA ASN A 221 -18.45 -27.68 9.04
C ASN A 221 -17.94 -29.14 9.14
N PRO A 222 -18.71 -30.08 9.67
CA PRO A 222 -18.31 -31.48 9.74
C PRO A 222 -18.06 -32.05 8.33
N VAL A 223 -17.13 -32.99 8.20
CA VAL A 223 -16.92 -33.73 6.96
C VAL A 223 -18.00 -34.82 6.94
N GLU A 224 -18.93 -34.72 5.99
CA GLU A 224 -19.77 -35.88 5.69
C GLU A 224 -18.85 -36.98 5.17
N GLY A 225 -18.80 -38.12 5.90
CA GLY A 225 -17.93 -39.26 5.64
C GLY A 225 -18.35 -40.07 4.42
#